data_c7aa85a064f6f18d76fa7727532c992f
#
_entry.id   c7aa85a064f6f18d76fa7727532c992f
#
_cell.length_a   1.000
_cell.length_b   1.000
_cell.length_c   1.000
_cell.angle_alpha   90.00
_cell.angle_beta   90.00
_cell.angle_gamma   90.00
#
_symmetry.space_group_name_H-M   'P 1'
#
loop_
_entity.id
_entity.type
_entity.pdbx_description
1 polymer ?
#
loop_
_entity_poly.entity_id
_entity_poly.type
_entity_poly.pdbx_seq_one_letter_code
_entity_poly.pdbx_strand_id
1 'polypeptide(L)'
;PEIRAELEKRFGFVYPYEYRKDIPVKVSVSDLKKKSYHEDTDIEEAVYFEPDIVPLVPRFIEEKKEAEKAFTGSARGTAYHRVMECLEYNKTDSTQQLKEQIDALVQSKKMSEAEAECIRISDIQSFVNGALGQRMKAAALSGLLFREQPFVISRSAAEIDEAWDSQERVLVQGIIDAYFLEGDEIVLVDYKTDRVRRGEEQKLVDLYHTQLEDYAQALQRMTGRRVKEKYIYSFTLKKEILLG
;
A
#
# COMPACT_ATOMS: atom_id res chain seq x y z
N PRO A 1 12.71 -56.82 -21.54
CA PRO A 1 13.75 -56.10 -20.73
C PRO A 1 13.78 -54.60 -21.05
N GLU A 2 13.76 -54.21 -22.32
CA GLU A 2 13.87 -52.80 -22.76
C GLU A 2 12.68 -51.95 -22.34
N ILE A 3 11.46 -52.42 -22.44
CA ILE A 3 10.25 -51.68 -22.05
C ILE A 3 10.25 -51.41 -20.54
N ARG A 4 10.71 -52.37 -19.75
CA ARG A 4 10.79 -52.20 -18.30
C ARG A 4 11.83 -51.17 -17.91
N ALA A 5 12.99 -51.17 -18.52
CA ALA A 5 14.05 -50.20 -18.30
C ALA A 5 13.61 -48.78 -18.70
N GLU A 6 12.86 -48.63 -19.80
CA GLU A 6 12.32 -47.40 -20.27
C GLU A 6 11.21 -46.86 -19.31
N LEU A 7 10.38 -47.76 -18.79
CA LEU A 7 9.36 -47.39 -17.78
C LEU A 7 10.03 -46.96 -16.45
N GLU A 8 11.02 -47.72 -15.97
CA GLU A 8 11.78 -47.37 -14.77
C GLU A 8 12.48 -45.99 -14.89
N LYS A 9 13.02 -45.69 -16.09
CA LYS A 9 13.61 -44.39 -16.39
C LYS A 9 12.57 -43.26 -16.37
N ARG A 10 11.37 -43.49 -16.93
CA ARG A 10 10.28 -42.51 -16.93
C ARG A 10 9.67 -42.29 -15.54
N PHE A 11 9.46 -43.38 -14.80
CA PHE A 11 8.95 -43.32 -13.43
C PHE A 11 9.97 -42.85 -12.42
N GLY A 12 11.26 -43.06 -12.70
CA GLY A 12 12.36 -42.55 -11.88
C GLY A 12 12.79 -41.11 -12.22
N PHE A 13 12.10 -40.45 -13.16
CA PHE A 13 12.40 -39.05 -13.48
C PHE A 13 12.01 -38.16 -12.32
N VAL A 14 13.01 -37.57 -11.67
CA VAL A 14 12.84 -36.54 -10.69
C VAL A 14 12.97 -35.19 -11.39
N TYR A 15 11.98 -34.32 -11.20
CA TYR A 15 11.99 -32.99 -11.79
C TYR A 15 13.17 -32.17 -11.19
N PRO A 16 14.14 -31.76 -12.01
CA PRO A 16 15.39 -31.18 -11.50
C PRO A 16 15.22 -29.82 -10.85
N TYR A 17 14.04 -29.21 -10.98
CA TYR A 17 13.72 -27.89 -10.45
C TYR A 17 12.63 -27.95 -9.36
N GLU A 18 12.62 -29.02 -8.56
CA GLU A 18 11.60 -29.21 -7.52
C GLU A 18 11.60 -28.09 -6.49
N TYR A 19 12.77 -27.54 -6.17
CA TYR A 19 12.97 -26.39 -5.30
C TYR A 19 12.29 -25.10 -5.79
N ARG A 20 11.91 -25.05 -7.07
CA ARG A 20 11.21 -23.89 -7.65
C ARG A 20 9.70 -23.91 -7.42
N LYS A 21 9.14 -25.01 -6.97
CA LYS A 21 7.67 -25.16 -6.82
C LYS A 21 7.10 -24.18 -5.78
N ASP A 22 7.89 -23.90 -4.76
CA ASP A 22 7.48 -23.05 -3.63
C ASP A 22 7.82 -21.57 -3.84
N ILE A 23 8.51 -21.23 -4.95
CA ILE A 23 8.84 -19.86 -5.30
C ILE A 23 7.68 -19.26 -6.11
N PRO A 24 6.97 -18.26 -5.61
CA PRO A 24 5.89 -17.63 -6.36
C PRO A 24 6.44 -16.82 -7.53
N VAL A 25 5.73 -16.81 -8.64
CA VAL A 25 6.09 -15.96 -9.80
C VAL A 25 5.89 -14.49 -9.49
N LYS A 26 4.94 -14.19 -8.58
CA LYS A 26 4.52 -12.83 -8.25
C LYS A 26 4.06 -12.76 -6.80
N VAL A 27 4.44 -11.67 -6.12
CA VAL A 27 4.02 -11.35 -4.75
C VAL A 27 3.59 -9.89 -4.65
N SER A 28 2.69 -9.58 -3.73
CA SER A 28 2.42 -8.19 -3.38
C SER A 28 3.31 -7.73 -2.22
N VAL A 29 3.56 -6.43 -2.11
CA VAL A 29 4.28 -5.86 -0.95
C VAL A 29 3.53 -6.15 0.34
N SER A 30 2.19 -6.19 0.30
CA SER A 30 1.36 -6.58 1.45
C SER A 30 1.57 -8.03 1.89
N ASP A 31 1.80 -8.96 0.94
CA ASP A 31 2.08 -10.36 1.27
C ASP A 31 3.47 -10.52 1.91
N LEU A 32 4.45 -9.76 1.44
CA LEU A 32 5.79 -9.73 2.03
C LEU A 32 5.75 -9.24 3.47
N LYS A 33 4.95 -8.23 3.75
CA LYS A 33 4.72 -7.71 5.09
C LYS A 33 4.13 -8.78 6.01
N LYS A 34 3.12 -9.55 5.58
CA LYS A 34 2.53 -10.63 6.38
C LYS A 34 3.56 -11.69 6.80
N LYS A 35 4.49 -12.05 5.93
CA LYS A 35 5.54 -13.03 6.22
C LYS A 35 6.50 -12.56 7.31
N SER A 36 6.90 -11.30 7.32
CA SER A 36 7.81 -10.74 8.33
C SER A 36 7.18 -10.64 9.73
N TYR A 37 5.85 -10.82 9.86
CA TYR A 37 5.11 -10.67 11.11
C TYR A 37 4.79 -11.98 11.84
N HIS A 38 4.93 -13.14 11.20
CA HIS A 38 4.60 -14.41 11.84
C HIS A 38 5.58 -14.85 12.94
N GLU A 39 6.64 -14.09 13.21
CA GLU A 39 7.62 -14.48 14.23
C GLU A 39 7.48 -13.79 15.59
N ASP A 40 6.82 -12.64 15.71
CA ASP A 40 6.64 -12.00 17.03
C ASP A 40 5.52 -10.95 17.00
N THR A 41 4.40 -11.18 17.61
CA THR A 41 3.61 -10.25 18.44
C THR A 41 2.11 -10.49 18.41
N ASP A 42 1.51 -10.57 19.60
CA ASP A 42 0.10 -10.32 19.94
C ASP A 42 -0.30 -8.86 19.63
N ILE A 43 -0.36 -8.48 18.37
CA ILE A 43 -1.03 -7.25 17.94
C ILE A 43 -2.38 -7.68 17.41
N GLU A 44 -3.46 -7.21 18.07
CA GLU A 44 -4.83 -7.33 17.59
C GLU A 44 -4.85 -7.07 16.07
N GLU A 45 -5.40 -8.01 15.33
CA GLU A 45 -5.45 -8.07 13.86
C GLU A 45 -5.54 -6.68 13.24
N ALA A 46 -4.41 -6.16 12.78
CA ALA A 46 -4.41 -5.07 11.83
C ALA A 46 -5.07 -5.64 10.57
N VAL A 47 -6.33 -5.27 10.34
CA VAL A 47 -7.07 -5.70 9.16
C VAL A 47 -6.38 -5.07 7.96
N TYR A 48 -5.65 -5.90 7.22
CA TYR A 48 -4.90 -5.49 6.04
C TYR A 48 -5.86 -5.12 4.93
N PHE A 49 -5.67 -3.92 4.39
CA PHE A 49 -6.22 -3.56 3.10
C PHE A 49 -5.47 -4.36 2.02
N GLU A 50 -6.11 -5.37 1.47
CA GLU A 50 -5.69 -5.89 0.17
C GLU A 50 -6.14 -4.85 -0.85
N PRO A 51 -5.23 -4.25 -1.63
CA PRO A 51 -5.67 -3.51 -2.79
C PRO A 51 -6.44 -4.52 -3.65
N ASP A 52 -7.72 -4.28 -3.87
CA ASP A 52 -8.52 -5.07 -4.79
C ASP A 52 -7.77 -5.10 -6.13
N ILE A 53 -7.09 -6.20 -6.38
CA ILE A 53 -6.75 -6.59 -7.74
C ILE A 53 -8.14 -6.78 -8.34
N VAL A 54 -8.62 -5.75 -9.06
CA VAL A 54 -9.93 -5.76 -9.69
C VAL A 54 -10.05 -7.10 -10.42
N PRO A 55 -10.78 -8.10 -9.89
CA PRO A 55 -11.07 -9.28 -10.66
C PRO A 55 -11.86 -8.78 -11.86
N LEU A 56 -11.64 -9.34 -13.03
CA LEU A 56 -12.46 -9.11 -14.23
C LEU A 56 -13.91 -9.62 -14.04
N VAL A 57 -14.44 -9.53 -12.82
CA VAL A 57 -15.80 -9.93 -12.46
C VAL A 57 -16.65 -8.65 -12.44
N PRO A 58 -17.70 -8.57 -13.25
CA PRO A 58 -18.57 -7.40 -13.28
C PRO A 58 -19.17 -7.10 -11.91
N ARG A 59 -19.08 -5.85 -11.44
CA ARG A 59 -19.52 -5.33 -10.13
C ARG A 59 -20.96 -5.66 -9.72
N PHE A 60 -21.84 -5.99 -10.65
CA PHE A 60 -23.26 -6.30 -10.36
C PHE A 60 -23.48 -7.59 -9.55
N ILE A 61 -22.45 -8.43 -9.36
CA ILE A 61 -22.52 -9.65 -8.55
C ILE A 61 -22.20 -9.39 -7.07
N GLU A 62 -21.53 -8.29 -6.73
CA GLU A 62 -21.09 -7.96 -5.37
C GLU A 62 -22.09 -7.18 -4.53
N GLU A 63 -23.06 -6.49 -5.15
CA GLU A 63 -24.00 -5.58 -4.46
C GLU A 63 -24.90 -6.23 -3.38
N LYS A 64 -24.94 -7.56 -3.26
CA LYS A 64 -25.80 -8.27 -2.28
C LYS A 64 -25.10 -8.66 -0.97
N LYS A 65 -23.80 -8.47 -0.80
CA LYS A 65 -23.06 -8.88 0.41
C LYS A 65 -22.60 -7.74 1.31
N GLU A 66 -22.76 -6.49 0.90
CA GLU A 66 -22.19 -5.34 1.60
C GLU A 66 -23.05 -4.76 2.74
N ALA A 67 -24.29 -5.19 2.90
CA ALA A 67 -25.23 -4.55 3.83
C ALA A 67 -25.04 -4.87 5.32
N GLU A 68 -24.14 -5.77 5.71
CA GLU A 68 -24.00 -6.24 7.10
C GLU A 68 -22.56 -6.30 7.66
N LYS A 69 -21.57 -5.72 7.02
CA LYS A 69 -20.24 -5.66 7.63
C LYS A 69 -20.17 -4.48 8.61
N ALA A 70 -20.14 -4.80 9.89
CA ALA A 70 -19.71 -3.86 10.92
C ALA A 70 -18.40 -3.19 10.46
N PHE A 71 -18.32 -1.85 10.52
CA PHE A 71 -17.18 -1.07 10.04
C PHE A 71 -15.90 -1.53 10.72
N THR A 72 -15.10 -2.32 10.02
CA THR A 72 -13.79 -2.78 10.45
C THR A 72 -12.76 -1.65 10.29
N GLY A 73 -11.63 -1.75 10.97
CA GLY A 73 -10.50 -0.81 10.81
C GLY A 73 -10.06 -0.65 9.34
N SER A 74 -10.23 -1.72 8.54
CA SER A 74 -10.00 -1.76 7.09
C SER A 74 -10.87 -0.75 6.32
N ALA A 75 -12.18 -0.71 6.58
CA ALA A 75 -13.09 0.22 5.89
C ALA A 75 -12.71 1.69 6.15
N ARG A 76 -12.27 2.00 7.39
CA ARG A 76 -11.75 3.33 7.72
C ARG A 76 -10.48 3.64 6.92
N GLY A 77 -9.55 2.69 6.83
CA GLY A 77 -8.33 2.82 6.00
C GLY A 77 -8.68 3.18 4.57
N THR A 78 -9.53 2.37 3.92
CA THR A 78 -10.00 2.59 2.55
C THR A 78 -10.60 3.97 2.35
N ALA A 79 -11.45 4.41 3.27
CA ALA A 79 -12.10 5.72 3.19
C ALA A 79 -11.10 6.87 3.20
N TYR A 80 -10.09 6.83 4.12
CA TYR A 80 -9.05 7.85 4.18
C TYR A 80 -8.17 7.86 2.92
N HIS A 81 -7.71 6.68 2.44
CA HIS A 81 -6.94 6.59 1.20
C HIS A 81 -7.71 7.17 0.01
N ARG A 82 -9.02 6.85 -0.10
CA ARG A 82 -9.87 7.38 -1.17
C ARG A 82 -9.99 8.90 -1.13
N VAL A 83 -10.12 9.50 0.07
CA VAL A 83 -10.13 10.96 0.19
C VAL A 83 -8.78 11.54 -0.24
N MET A 84 -7.67 10.96 0.21
CA MET A 84 -6.34 11.47 -0.10
C MET A 84 -5.99 11.30 -1.59
N GLU A 85 -6.44 10.23 -2.24
CA GLU A 85 -6.34 10.03 -3.68
C GLU A 85 -7.04 11.14 -4.46
N CYS A 86 -8.24 11.52 -4.04
CA CYS A 86 -9.09 12.45 -4.78
C CYS A 86 -8.99 13.90 -4.34
N LEU A 87 -8.22 14.21 -3.28
CA LEU A 87 -8.17 15.54 -2.66
C LEU A 87 -7.74 16.64 -3.64
N GLU A 88 -8.57 17.64 -3.82
CA GLU A 88 -8.26 18.85 -4.58
C GLU A 88 -7.59 19.88 -3.66
N TYR A 89 -6.26 19.97 -3.70
CA TYR A 89 -5.47 20.82 -2.81
C TYR A 89 -5.74 22.32 -2.97
N ASN A 90 -6.27 22.78 -4.10
CA ASN A 90 -6.69 24.17 -4.31
C ASN A 90 -8.00 24.52 -3.60
N LYS A 91 -8.68 23.54 -3.01
CA LYS A 91 -9.95 23.70 -2.28
C LYS A 91 -9.85 23.13 -0.86
N THR A 92 -8.81 23.48 -0.13
CA THR A 92 -8.54 22.94 1.22
C THR A 92 -8.41 24.02 2.29
N ASP A 93 -8.80 25.26 1.98
CA ASP A 93 -8.60 26.41 2.87
C ASP A 93 -9.61 26.45 4.02
N SER A 94 -10.71 25.69 3.93
CA SER A 94 -11.74 25.61 4.97
C SER A 94 -12.27 24.19 5.16
N THR A 95 -12.80 23.92 6.36
CA THR A 95 -13.51 22.65 6.65
C THR A 95 -14.72 22.44 5.74
N GLN A 96 -15.37 23.54 5.32
CA GLN A 96 -16.51 23.46 4.42
C GLN A 96 -16.10 22.93 3.04
N GLN A 97 -15.00 23.40 2.47
CA GLN A 97 -14.46 22.91 1.21
C GLN A 97 -14.07 21.43 1.28
N LEU A 98 -13.47 20.99 2.40
CA LEU A 98 -13.14 19.57 2.61
C LEU A 98 -14.41 18.71 2.68
N LYS A 99 -15.44 19.19 3.37
CA LYS A 99 -16.75 18.51 3.42
C LYS A 99 -17.36 18.39 2.04
N GLU A 100 -17.40 19.47 1.27
CA GLU A 100 -17.95 19.49 -0.09
C GLU A 100 -17.25 18.47 -1.01
N GLN A 101 -15.93 18.28 -0.86
CA GLN A 101 -15.19 17.29 -1.60
C GLN A 101 -15.59 15.86 -1.20
N ILE A 102 -15.76 15.57 0.10
CA ILE A 102 -16.22 14.26 0.57
C ILE A 102 -17.64 13.99 0.07
N ASP A 103 -18.53 14.96 0.19
CA ASP A 103 -19.91 14.85 -0.32
C ASP A 103 -19.93 14.59 -1.85
N ALA A 104 -19.03 15.23 -2.60
CA ALA A 104 -18.87 14.99 -4.04
C ALA A 104 -18.38 13.57 -4.37
N LEU A 105 -17.51 12.97 -3.53
CA LEU A 105 -17.10 11.58 -3.69
C LEU A 105 -18.28 10.62 -3.50
N VAL A 106 -19.16 10.89 -2.53
CA VAL A 106 -20.38 10.10 -2.32
C VAL A 106 -21.34 10.26 -3.50
N GLN A 107 -21.61 11.49 -3.93
CA GLN A 107 -22.48 11.76 -5.07
C GLN A 107 -21.99 11.12 -6.38
N SER A 108 -20.67 11.09 -6.59
CA SER A 108 -20.05 10.44 -7.76
C SER A 108 -19.91 8.92 -7.63
N LYS A 109 -20.39 8.32 -6.54
CA LYS A 109 -20.27 6.88 -6.22
C LYS A 109 -18.84 6.37 -6.15
N LYS A 110 -17.88 7.24 -5.88
CA LYS A 110 -16.49 6.87 -5.60
C LYS A 110 -16.28 6.44 -4.15
N MET A 111 -17.26 6.76 -3.29
CA MET A 111 -17.28 6.43 -1.87
C MET A 111 -18.73 6.18 -1.46
N SER A 112 -18.96 5.24 -0.57
CA SER A 112 -20.28 5.03 0.05
C SER A 112 -20.54 6.05 1.17
N GLU A 113 -21.81 6.27 1.53
CA GLU A 113 -22.18 7.12 2.68
C GLU A 113 -21.54 6.62 3.97
N ALA A 114 -21.53 5.32 4.16
CA ALA A 114 -20.97 4.68 5.32
C ALA A 114 -19.44 4.86 5.43
N GLU A 115 -18.68 4.83 4.33
CA GLU A 115 -17.25 5.17 4.31
C GLU A 115 -17.05 6.65 4.65
N ALA A 116 -17.89 7.54 4.11
CA ALA A 116 -17.79 8.97 4.41
C ALA A 116 -18.02 9.27 5.90
N GLU A 117 -18.93 8.55 6.58
CA GLU A 117 -19.16 8.66 8.03
C GLU A 117 -17.93 8.27 8.87
N CYS A 118 -17.03 7.42 8.34
CA CYS A 118 -15.78 7.04 9.02
C CYS A 118 -14.75 8.18 9.03
N ILE A 119 -14.92 9.21 8.19
CA ILE A 119 -13.93 10.26 8.02
C ILE A 119 -14.20 11.41 8.98
N ARG A 120 -13.17 11.77 9.73
CA ARG A 120 -13.19 13.00 10.52
C ARG A 120 -12.53 14.11 9.72
N ILE A 121 -13.30 15.11 9.31
CA ILE A 121 -12.81 16.26 8.54
C ILE A 121 -11.62 16.93 9.25
N SER A 122 -11.64 16.98 10.59
CA SER A 122 -10.54 17.52 11.40
C SER A 122 -9.21 16.76 11.21
N ASP A 123 -9.24 15.49 10.82
CA ASP A 123 -8.03 14.70 10.57
C ASP A 123 -7.42 15.12 9.22
N ILE A 124 -8.25 15.25 8.19
CA ILE A 124 -7.83 15.74 6.87
C ILE A 124 -7.34 17.19 6.97
N GLN A 125 -8.05 18.02 7.71
CA GLN A 125 -7.63 19.41 7.92
C GLN A 125 -6.29 19.51 8.66
N SER A 126 -6.06 18.66 9.68
CA SER A 126 -4.78 18.61 10.38
C SER A 126 -3.64 18.21 9.44
N PHE A 127 -3.88 17.26 8.52
CA PHE A 127 -2.91 16.89 7.49
C PHE A 127 -2.60 18.07 6.57
N VAL A 128 -3.63 18.65 5.97
CA VAL A 128 -3.47 19.75 4.99
C VAL A 128 -2.75 20.96 5.59
N ASN A 129 -3.00 21.27 6.86
CA ASN A 129 -2.38 22.39 7.57
C ASN A 129 -0.98 22.05 8.11
N GLY A 130 -0.60 20.77 8.17
CA GLY A 130 0.72 20.30 8.58
C GLY A 130 1.81 20.61 7.55
N ALA A 131 3.08 20.53 7.99
CA ALA A 131 4.22 20.85 7.13
C ALA A 131 4.25 19.98 5.87
N LEU A 132 4.07 18.66 6.01
CA LEU A 132 4.01 17.72 4.88
C LEU A 132 2.84 18.04 3.94
N GLY A 133 1.65 18.33 4.48
CA GLY A 133 0.46 18.68 3.70
C GLY A 133 0.64 19.95 2.89
N GLN A 134 1.31 20.97 3.43
CA GLN A 134 1.63 22.21 2.72
C GLN A 134 2.65 21.98 1.59
N ARG A 135 3.65 21.14 1.81
CA ARG A 135 4.61 20.72 0.75
C ARG A 135 3.88 19.99 -0.38
N MET A 136 2.99 19.05 -0.03
CA MET A 136 2.17 18.34 -1.01
C MET A 136 1.21 19.27 -1.76
N LYS A 137 0.63 20.27 -1.08
CA LYS A 137 -0.21 21.31 -1.72
C LYS A 137 0.60 22.07 -2.77
N ALA A 138 1.80 22.51 -2.43
CA ALA A 138 2.67 23.23 -3.36
C ALA A 138 3.03 22.34 -4.59
N ALA A 139 3.36 21.08 -4.36
CA ALA A 139 3.64 20.12 -5.43
C ALA A 139 2.40 19.84 -6.30
N ALA A 140 1.22 19.69 -5.69
CA ALA A 140 -0.04 19.49 -6.40
C ALA A 140 -0.37 20.66 -7.34
N LEU A 141 -0.23 21.88 -6.86
CA LEU A 141 -0.46 23.09 -7.65
C LEU A 141 0.55 23.27 -8.79
N SER A 142 1.72 22.66 -8.67
CA SER A 142 2.76 22.65 -9.71
C SER A 142 2.69 21.41 -10.64
N GLY A 143 1.72 20.52 -10.44
CA GLY A 143 1.61 19.27 -11.23
C GLY A 143 2.70 18.24 -10.91
N LEU A 144 3.31 18.32 -9.73
CA LEU A 144 4.43 17.48 -9.29
C LEU A 144 4.04 16.47 -8.19
N LEU A 145 2.74 16.33 -7.91
CA LEU A 145 2.19 15.33 -6.98
C LEU A 145 1.60 14.16 -7.77
N PHE A 146 2.04 12.96 -7.43
CA PHE A 146 1.57 11.69 -8.00
C PHE A 146 0.90 10.87 -6.90
N ARG A 147 -0.24 10.24 -7.21
CA ARG A 147 -1.05 9.47 -6.24
C ARG A 147 -1.47 8.15 -6.82
N GLU A 148 -1.67 7.15 -5.95
CA GLU A 148 -2.10 5.80 -6.32
C GLU A 148 -1.29 5.24 -7.50
N GLN A 149 0.05 5.34 -7.38
CA GLN A 149 0.92 4.93 -8.47
C GLN A 149 1.21 3.44 -8.42
N PRO A 150 0.67 2.64 -9.37
CA PRO A 150 0.98 1.22 -9.42
C PRO A 150 2.42 1.00 -9.88
N PHE A 151 3.05 -0.04 -9.34
CA PHE A 151 4.37 -0.47 -9.78
C PHE A 151 4.49 -2.00 -9.85
N VAL A 152 5.40 -2.46 -10.68
CA VAL A 152 5.88 -3.84 -10.72
C VAL A 152 7.38 -3.79 -10.89
N ILE A 153 8.10 -4.40 -9.95
CA ILE A 153 9.56 -4.55 -10.01
C ILE A 153 9.93 -6.03 -9.94
N SER A 154 11.11 -6.36 -10.44
CA SER A 154 11.64 -7.72 -10.36
C SER A 154 12.74 -7.78 -9.31
N ARG A 155 12.65 -8.75 -8.38
CA ARG A 155 13.67 -9.06 -7.36
C ARG A 155 14.08 -10.52 -7.48
N SER A 156 15.27 -10.89 -7.01
CA SER A 156 15.61 -12.31 -6.87
C SER A 156 14.81 -12.93 -5.71
N ALA A 157 14.53 -14.22 -5.79
CA ALA A 157 13.81 -14.92 -4.73
C ALA A 157 14.56 -14.82 -3.39
N ALA A 158 15.86 -14.97 -3.40
CA ALA A 158 16.71 -14.84 -2.20
C ALA A 158 16.68 -13.43 -1.55
N GLU A 159 16.43 -12.35 -2.34
CA GLU A 159 16.23 -11.00 -1.79
C GLU A 159 14.88 -10.83 -1.09
N ILE A 160 13.92 -11.71 -1.38
CA ILE A 160 12.56 -11.64 -0.85
C ILE A 160 12.42 -12.53 0.38
N ASP A 161 13.02 -13.74 0.32
CA ASP A 161 12.94 -14.73 1.38
C ASP A 161 14.24 -15.56 1.35
N GLU A 162 15.04 -15.48 2.40
CA GLU A 162 16.31 -16.20 2.49
C GLU A 162 16.13 -17.73 2.36
N ALA A 163 14.96 -18.25 2.76
CA ALA A 163 14.64 -19.67 2.63
C ALA A 163 14.53 -20.12 1.17
N TRP A 164 14.36 -19.22 0.23
CA TRP A 164 14.25 -19.55 -1.19
C TRP A 164 15.60 -19.72 -1.89
N ASP A 165 16.70 -19.41 -1.30
CA ASP A 165 18.09 -19.56 -1.80
C ASP A 165 18.19 -19.71 -3.34
N SER A 166 17.60 -18.81 -4.08
CA SER A 166 17.45 -18.85 -5.53
C SER A 166 17.57 -17.48 -6.16
N GLN A 167 18.23 -17.46 -7.33
CA GLN A 167 18.33 -16.24 -8.16
C GLN A 167 17.15 -16.08 -9.13
N GLU A 168 16.15 -16.97 -9.05
CA GLU A 168 14.93 -16.83 -9.83
C GLU A 168 14.27 -15.47 -9.60
N ARG A 169 13.70 -14.93 -10.67
CA ARG A 169 13.11 -13.58 -10.63
C ARG A 169 11.64 -13.67 -10.23
N VAL A 170 11.30 -12.98 -9.16
CA VAL A 170 9.94 -12.83 -8.65
C VAL A 170 9.47 -11.41 -8.93
N LEU A 171 8.26 -11.27 -9.42
CA LEU A 171 7.63 -9.96 -9.61
C LEU A 171 7.04 -9.48 -8.29
N VAL A 172 7.49 -8.31 -7.82
CA VAL A 172 6.93 -7.62 -6.65
C VAL A 172 6.08 -6.47 -7.16
N GLN A 173 4.81 -6.46 -6.77
CA GLN A 173 3.86 -5.42 -7.16
C GLN A 173 3.28 -4.70 -5.96
N GLY A 174 2.85 -3.45 -6.17
CA GLY A 174 2.16 -2.65 -5.18
C GLY A 174 1.59 -1.37 -5.76
N ILE A 175 0.94 -0.61 -4.91
CA ILE A 175 0.46 0.74 -5.22
C ILE A 175 1.09 1.67 -4.19
N ILE A 176 1.69 2.74 -4.65
CA ILE A 176 2.28 3.80 -3.83
C ILE A 176 1.22 4.85 -3.60
N ASP A 177 0.87 5.13 -2.35
CA ASP A 177 -0.20 6.06 -1.99
C ASP A 177 0.03 7.45 -2.58
N ALA A 178 1.19 8.03 -2.31
CA ALA A 178 1.59 9.30 -2.87
C ALA A 178 3.10 9.50 -2.91
N TYR A 179 3.57 10.22 -3.91
CA TYR A 179 4.89 10.83 -3.89
C TYR A 179 4.87 12.16 -4.63
N PHE A 180 5.80 13.03 -4.31
CA PHE A 180 5.93 14.30 -5.00
C PHE A 180 7.39 14.67 -5.24
N LEU A 181 7.60 15.57 -6.19
CA LEU A 181 8.93 16.05 -6.56
C LEU A 181 9.22 17.39 -5.88
N GLU A 182 10.40 17.49 -5.30
CA GLU A 182 11.03 18.75 -4.88
C GLU A 182 12.39 18.88 -5.56
N GLY A 183 12.44 19.71 -6.58
CA GLY A 183 13.55 19.71 -7.52
C GLY A 183 13.62 18.38 -8.29
N ASP A 184 14.77 17.72 -8.25
CA ASP A 184 14.99 16.44 -8.89
C ASP A 184 14.85 15.23 -7.96
N GLU A 185 14.46 15.46 -6.71
CA GLU A 185 14.34 14.41 -5.70
C GLU A 185 12.88 14.11 -5.35
N ILE A 186 12.64 12.90 -4.90
CA ILE A 186 11.31 12.38 -4.54
C ILE A 186 11.14 12.45 -3.02
N VAL A 187 9.95 12.85 -2.59
CA VAL A 187 9.43 12.66 -1.24
C VAL A 187 8.30 11.63 -1.34
N LEU A 188 8.46 10.50 -0.66
CA LEU A 188 7.49 9.41 -0.59
C LEU A 188 6.60 9.58 0.63
N VAL A 189 5.29 9.36 0.46
CA VAL A 189 4.30 9.47 1.54
C VAL A 189 3.38 8.26 1.51
N ASP A 190 3.20 7.64 2.67
CA ASP A 190 2.32 6.51 2.89
C ASP A 190 1.34 6.86 4.02
N TYR A 191 0.04 6.62 3.80
CA TYR A 191 -1.02 6.99 4.74
C TYR A 191 -1.42 5.82 5.62
N LYS A 192 -1.51 6.06 6.94
CA LYS A 192 -1.88 5.02 7.90
C LYS A 192 -2.97 5.48 8.87
N THR A 193 -3.93 4.60 9.10
CA THR A 193 -5.04 4.80 10.04
C THR A 193 -4.96 3.91 11.28
N ASP A 194 -3.86 3.16 11.43
CA ASP A 194 -3.61 2.24 12.53
C ASP A 194 -3.80 2.92 13.89
N ARG A 195 -4.35 2.17 14.85
CA ARG A 195 -4.54 2.64 16.21
C ARG A 195 -3.24 2.51 16.99
N VAL A 196 -2.51 3.61 17.10
CA VAL A 196 -1.29 3.74 17.91
C VAL A 196 -1.45 4.85 18.94
N ARG A 197 -0.80 4.68 20.10
CA ARG A 197 -0.77 5.70 21.15
C ARG A 197 0.36 6.70 20.90
N ARG A 198 0.20 7.91 21.43
CA ARG A 198 1.29 8.89 21.43
C ARG A 198 2.51 8.35 22.18
N GLY A 199 3.69 8.45 21.58
CA GLY A 199 4.95 7.89 22.08
C GLY A 199 5.26 6.48 21.56
N GLU A 200 4.36 5.88 20.78
CA GLU A 200 4.56 4.56 20.17
C GLU A 200 4.78 4.64 18.64
N GLU A 201 5.21 5.80 18.15
CA GLU A 201 5.44 6.04 16.70
C GLU A 201 6.43 5.03 16.11
N GLN A 202 7.38 4.55 16.91
CA GLN A 202 8.36 3.55 16.48
C GLN A 202 7.69 2.26 16.01
N LYS A 203 6.56 1.87 16.60
CA LYS A 203 5.81 0.68 16.14
C LYS A 203 5.36 0.81 14.68
N LEU A 204 4.96 2.01 14.24
CA LEU A 204 4.63 2.25 12.83
C LEU A 204 5.86 2.18 11.94
N VAL A 205 6.98 2.73 12.40
CA VAL A 205 8.24 2.66 11.65
C VAL A 205 8.65 1.22 11.44
N ASP A 206 8.71 0.43 12.52
CA ASP A 206 9.10 -0.99 12.47
C ASP A 206 8.15 -1.79 11.56
N LEU A 207 6.85 -1.50 11.64
CA LEU A 207 5.81 -2.17 10.86
C LEU A 207 5.88 -1.87 9.36
N TYR A 208 6.22 -0.65 8.98
CA TYR A 208 6.10 -0.16 7.61
C TYR A 208 7.44 0.13 6.93
N HIS A 209 8.57 0.00 7.65
CA HIS A 209 9.90 0.27 7.11
C HIS A 209 10.17 -0.48 5.80
N THR A 210 10.01 -1.81 5.80
CA THR A 210 10.26 -2.64 4.61
C THR A 210 9.37 -2.23 3.44
N GLN A 211 8.10 -1.92 3.70
CA GLN A 211 7.16 -1.47 2.66
C GLN A 211 7.66 -0.17 2.01
N LEU A 212 8.07 0.82 2.81
CA LEU A 212 8.54 2.10 2.27
C LEU A 212 9.88 1.98 1.56
N GLU A 213 10.75 1.06 2.00
CA GLU A 213 11.99 0.74 1.28
C GLU A 213 11.70 0.14 -0.11
N ASP A 214 10.77 -0.81 -0.19
CA ASP A 214 10.36 -1.41 -1.47
C ASP A 214 9.75 -0.35 -2.39
N TYR A 215 8.92 0.55 -1.86
CA TYR A 215 8.35 1.67 -2.62
C TYR A 215 9.43 2.64 -3.10
N ALA A 216 10.38 3.00 -2.24
CA ALA A 216 11.49 3.88 -2.60
C ALA A 216 12.36 3.27 -3.71
N GLN A 217 12.71 1.98 -3.60
CA GLN A 217 13.45 1.27 -4.65
C GLN A 217 12.66 1.21 -5.96
N ALA A 218 11.36 0.96 -5.90
CA ALA A 218 10.50 0.96 -7.09
C ALA A 218 10.52 2.33 -7.77
N LEU A 219 10.30 3.41 -7.01
CA LEU A 219 10.32 4.78 -7.54
C LEU A 219 11.67 5.14 -8.16
N GLN A 220 12.79 4.80 -7.50
CA GLN A 220 14.11 5.07 -8.02
C GLN A 220 14.37 4.32 -9.34
N ARG A 221 13.94 3.05 -9.45
CA ARG A 221 14.05 2.28 -10.69
C ARG A 221 13.16 2.80 -11.82
N MET A 222 11.94 3.24 -11.50
CA MET A 222 10.97 3.73 -12.48
C MET A 222 11.30 5.13 -12.99
N THR A 223 11.80 6.01 -12.12
CA THR A 223 11.97 7.43 -12.43
C THR A 223 13.42 7.84 -12.68
N GLY A 224 14.38 7.03 -12.23
CA GLY A 224 15.81 7.38 -12.21
C GLY A 224 16.14 8.45 -11.14
N ARG A 225 15.20 8.85 -10.29
CA ARG A 225 15.36 9.91 -9.30
C ARG A 225 15.57 9.33 -7.91
N ARG A 226 16.33 10.04 -7.08
CA ARG A 226 16.56 9.66 -5.69
C ARG A 226 15.34 9.96 -4.83
N VAL A 227 14.95 9.02 -3.97
CA VAL A 227 14.02 9.26 -2.87
C VAL A 227 14.81 9.83 -1.70
N LYS A 228 14.59 11.11 -1.36
CA LYS A 228 15.31 11.80 -0.29
C LYS A 228 14.67 11.67 1.07
N GLU A 229 13.35 11.53 1.11
CA GLU A 229 12.55 11.42 2.34
C GLU A 229 11.43 10.41 2.16
N LYS A 230 11.16 9.66 3.21
CA LYS A 230 10.07 8.68 3.31
C LYS A 230 9.23 9.01 4.53
N TYR A 231 7.96 9.28 4.36
CA TYR A 231 7.03 9.62 5.44
C TYR A 231 5.92 8.61 5.58
N ILE A 232 5.61 8.27 6.83
CA ILE A 232 4.30 7.75 7.21
C ILE A 232 3.50 8.92 7.76
N TYR A 233 2.31 9.16 7.23
CA TYR A 233 1.36 10.06 7.87
C TYR A 233 0.33 9.26 8.63
N SER A 234 0.36 9.35 9.97
CA SER A 234 -0.62 8.70 10.84
C SER A 234 -1.82 9.61 11.08
N PHE A 235 -2.98 9.26 10.54
CA PHE A 235 -4.23 9.98 10.81
C PHE A 235 -4.68 9.83 12.26
N THR A 236 -4.33 8.73 12.92
CA THR A 236 -4.67 8.51 14.34
C THR A 236 -3.87 9.44 15.25
N LEU A 237 -2.58 9.62 14.97
CA LEU A 237 -1.72 10.52 15.73
C LEU A 237 -1.78 11.97 15.23
N LYS A 238 -2.31 12.21 14.01
CA LYS A 238 -2.27 13.50 13.28
C LYS A 238 -0.84 14.00 13.13
N LYS A 239 0.05 13.10 12.75
CA LYS A 239 1.49 13.35 12.75
C LYS A 239 2.17 12.73 11.54
N GLU A 240 3.12 13.46 10.98
CA GLU A 240 4.10 12.97 10.02
C GLU A 240 5.26 12.31 10.76
N ILE A 241 5.68 11.15 10.30
CA ILE A 241 6.77 10.36 10.86
C ILE A 241 7.77 10.14 9.73
N LEU A 242 8.96 10.74 9.86
CA LEU A 242 10.06 10.56 8.92
C LEU A 242 10.76 9.23 9.23
N LEU A 243 10.95 8.41 8.19
CA LEU A 243 11.78 7.21 8.26
C LEU A 243 13.20 7.57 7.87
N GLY A 244 14.15 7.14 8.70
CA GLY A 244 15.58 7.34 8.48
C GLY A 244 16.14 6.46 7.35
#